data_d89818786bbebeff553070071c55d27b
#
_entry.id   d89818786bbebeff553070071c55d27b
#
_cell.length_a   1.000
_cell.length_b   1.000
_cell.length_c   1.000
_cell.angle_alpha   90.00
_cell.angle_beta   90.00
_cell.angle_gamma   90.00
#
_symmetry.space_group_name_H-M   'P 1'
#
loop_
_entity.id
_entity.type
_entity.pdbx_description
1 polymer ?
#
loop_
_entity_poly.entity_id
_entity_poly.type
_entity_poly.pdbx_seq_one_letter_code
_entity_poly.pdbx_strand_id
1 'polypeptide(L)'
;MSAEKLKVAVVGFGKMGMLHAGILSVLPRVQLVAVCEKSGLVRRFLKNLFKDVSVVDDVGELKDFGLDAVYVTTPIASHFAIVKDVYDLGVASNVFVEKPLASNYYEAEELCGLTRRLGGVNMVGYMRRFSVTFKKAKELLNRGVIGEPASFSAYAYSSDFFGIDKNSKFHTPKVGVLRDLGCHAIDLALWFFGDFKVKNAKIDSLFGEGSEGSAFFEVETDDGVGGSLMFHGVWMGIACLRLGLLLRVLGVL
;
A
#
# COMPACT_ATOMS: atom_id res chain seq x y z
N MET A 1 -28.25 -5.81 -23.19
CA MET A 1 -26.86 -5.87 -23.64
C MET A 1 -26.02 -5.96 -22.37
N SER A 2 -25.26 -7.05 -22.16
CA SER A 2 -24.33 -7.15 -21.03
C SER A 2 -23.23 -6.11 -21.25
N ALA A 3 -23.00 -5.26 -20.26
CA ALA A 3 -21.89 -4.31 -20.34
C ALA A 3 -20.58 -5.10 -20.53
N GLU A 4 -19.71 -4.63 -21.41
CA GLU A 4 -18.40 -5.20 -21.63
C GLU A 4 -17.62 -5.23 -20.32
N LYS A 5 -16.94 -6.34 -20.03
CA LYS A 5 -16.16 -6.48 -18.81
C LYS A 5 -14.82 -5.79 -18.95
N LEU A 6 -14.39 -5.11 -17.90
CA LEU A 6 -13.06 -4.52 -17.81
C LEU A 6 -11.99 -5.62 -17.76
N LYS A 7 -11.06 -5.58 -18.70
CA LYS A 7 -9.94 -6.51 -18.78
C LYS A 7 -8.81 -6.06 -17.88
N VAL A 8 -8.42 -6.91 -16.95
CA VAL A 8 -7.37 -6.57 -15.99
C VAL A 8 -6.26 -7.62 -15.94
N ALA A 9 -5.06 -7.18 -15.59
CA ALA A 9 -3.94 -8.05 -15.28
C ALA A 9 -3.39 -7.80 -13.87
N VAL A 10 -2.81 -8.83 -13.28
CA VAL A 10 -2.08 -8.75 -12.00
C VAL A 10 -0.60 -9.03 -12.25
N VAL A 11 0.26 -8.13 -11.79
CA VAL A 11 1.73 -8.25 -11.85
C VAL A 11 2.28 -8.58 -10.47
N GLY A 12 2.90 -9.75 -10.34
CA GLY A 12 3.34 -10.34 -9.07
C GLY A 12 2.26 -11.18 -8.39
N PHE A 13 2.54 -12.48 -8.20
CA PHE A 13 1.57 -13.40 -7.61
C PHE A 13 2.00 -13.88 -6.21
N GLY A 14 2.46 -12.94 -5.36
CA GLY A 14 2.64 -13.15 -3.93
C GLY A 14 1.31 -13.17 -3.16
N LYS A 15 1.35 -13.04 -1.83
CA LYS A 15 0.13 -13.04 -0.97
C LYS A 15 -0.91 -12.00 -1.43
N MET A 16 -0.46 -10.77 -1.73
CA MET A 16 -1.37 -9.71 -2.20
C MET A 16 -1.85 -9.97 -3.61
N GLY A 17 -0.99 -10.46 -4.51
CA GLY A 17 -1.40 -10.83 -5.86
C GLY A 17 -2.48 -11.90 -5.89
N MET A 18 -2.36 -12.94 -5.07
CA MET A 18 -3.39 -13.97 -4.90
C MET A 18 -4.71 -13.38 -4.39
N LEU A 19 -4.64 -12.50 -3.39
CA LEU A 19 -5.83 -11.84 -2.83
C LEU A 19 -6.54 -10.99 -3.89
N HIS A 20 -5.80 -10.11 -4.58
CA HIS A 20 -6.36 -9.26 -5.62
C HIS A 20 -6.91 -10.07 -6.79
N ALA A 21 -6.18 -11.07 -7.28
CA ALA A 21 -6.67 -11.93 -8.35
C ALA A 21 -7.97 -12.66 -7.96
N GLY A 22 -8.06 -13.17 -6.73
CA GLY A 22 -9.27 -13.78 -6.21
C GLY A 22 -10.46 -12.82 -6.18
N ILE A 23 -10.25 -11.60 -5.67
CA ILE A 23 -11.29 -10.56 -5.64
C ILE A 23 -11.73 -10.18 -7.06
N LEU A 24 -10.77 -9.90 -7.95
CA LEU A 24 -11.03 -9.50 -9.33
C LEU A 24 -11.81 -10.59 -10.09
N SER A 25 -11.52 -11.86 -9.85
CA SER A 25 -12.18 -12.99 -10.51
C SER A 25 -13.68 -13.14 -10.17
N VAL A 26 -14.12 -12.61 -9.01
CA VAL A 26 -15.53 -12.69 -8.58
C VAL A 26 -16.32 -11.41 -8.87
N LEU A 27 -15.68 -10.34 -9.32
CA LEU A 27 -16.36 -9.10 -9.66
C LEU A 27 -17.09 -9.25 -11.01
N PRO A 28 -18.41 -9.00 -11.08
CA PRO A 28 -19.21 -9.30 -12.28
C PRO A 28 -18.84 -8.47 -13.52
N ARG A 29 -18.25 -7.28 -13.30
CA ARG A 29 -17.84 -6.36 -14.37
C ARG A 29 -16.35 -6.41 -14.70
N VAL A 30 -15.62 -7.36 -14.16
CA VAL A 30 -14.18 -7.50 -14.34
C VAL A 30 -13.87 -8.86 -14.94
N GLN A 31 -12.85 -8.91 -15.78
CA GLN A 31 -12.26 -10.14 -16.31
C GLN A 31 -10.74 -10.10 -16.05
N LEU A 32 -10.26 -10.99 -15.22
CA LEU A 32 -8.83 -11.23 -15.09
C LEU A 32 -8.36 -11.99 -16.33
N VAL A 33 -7.59 -11.34 -17.20
CA VAL A 33 -7.15 -11.94 -18.49
C VAL A 33 -5.70 -12.39 -18.45
N ALA A 34 -4.87 -11.80 -17.58
CA ALA A 34 -3.47 -12.17 -17.49
C ALA A 34 -2.90 -12.03 -16.08
N VAL A 35 -1.89 -12.83 -15.79
CA VAL A 35 -1.01 -12.70 -14.62
C VAL A 35 0.44 -12.68 -15.10
N CYS A 36 1.19 -11.66 -14.70
CA CYS A 36 2.64 -11.58 -14.92
C CYS A 36 3.39 -11.99 -13.64
N GLU A 37 4.23 -13.02 -13.71
CA GLU A 37 4.96 -13.56 -12.57
C GLU A 37 6.36 -14.05 -12.99
N LYS A 38 7.41 -13.57 -12.32
CA LYS A 38 8.80 -13.92 -12.66
C LYS A 38 9.21 -15.33 -12.24
N SER A 39 8.63 -15.87 -11.16
CA SER A 39 8.94 -17.19 -10.64
C SER A 39 8.42 -18.31 -11.55
N GLY A 40 9.30 -19.07 -12.18
CA GLY A 40 8.91 -20.19 -13.02
C GLY A 40 8.10 -21.29 -12.30
N LEU A 41 8.37 -21.48 -11.00
CA LEU A 41 7.61 -22.42 -10.17
C LEU A 41 6.18 -21.95 -9.96
N VAL A 42 6.01 -20.65 -9.63
CA VAL A 42 4.69 -20.05 -9.45
C VAL A 42 3.92 -20.03 -10.78
N ARG A 43 4.57 -19.67 -11.89
CA ARG A 43 3.92 -19.73 -13.22
C ARG A 43 3.42 -21.13 -13.57
N ARG A 44 4.19 -22.17 -13.28
CA ARG A 44 3.73 -23.55 -13.51
C ARG A 44 2.48 -23.87 -12.71
N PHE A 45 2.43 -23.46 -11.45
CA PHE A 45 1.26 -23.60 -10.60
C PHE A 45 0.06 -22.83 -11.17
N LEU A 46 0.26 -21.58 -11.58
CA LEU A 46 -0.79 -20.72 -12.14
C LEU A 46 -1.40 -21.28 -13.42
N LYS A 47 -0.59 -21.83 -14.33
CA LYS A 47 -1.05 -22.48 -15.57
C LYS A 47 -1.95 -23.69 -15.31
N ASN A 48 -1.80 -24.34 -14.16
CA ASN A 48 -2.68 -25.42 -13.75
C ASN A 48 -3.95 -24.93 -13.06
N LEU A 49 -3.86 -23.80 -12.34
CA LEU A 49 -4.97 -23.21 -11.58
C LEU A 49 -5.94 -22.45 -12.48
N PHE A 50 -5.40 -21.65 -13.38
CA PHE A 50 -6.18 -20.80 -14.28
C PHE A 50 -6.16 -21.36 -15.71
N LYS A 51 -7.32 -21.75 -16.24
CA LYS A 51 -7.43 -22.26 -17.63
C LYS A 51 -7.63 -21.13 -18.65
N ASP A 52 -8.29 -20.04 -18.22
CA ASP A 52 -8.71 -18.93 -19.09
C ASP A 52 -7.93 -17.64 -18.80
N VAL A 53 -6.84 -17.71 -18.01
CA VAL A 53 -5.96 -16.58 -17.70
C VAL A 53 -4.59 -16.86 -18.26
N SER A 54 -4.08 -15.93 -19.06
CA SER A 54 -2.72 -16.03 -19.60
C SER A 54 -1.67 -15.79 -18.50
N VAL A 55 -0.61 -16.58 -18.51
CA VAL A 55 0.47 -16.46 -17.53
C VAL A 55 1.77 -16.16 -18.26
N VAL A 56 2.26 -14.93 -18.08
CA VAL A 56 3.47 -14.39 -18.71
C VAL A 56 4.57 -14.11 -17.69
N ASP A 57 5.79 -13.81 -18.11
CA ASP A 57 6.91 -13.48 -17.21
C ASP A 57 7.48 -12.07 -17.39
N ASP A 58 7.05 -11.38 -18.42
CA ASP A 58 7.45 -10.01 -18.69
C ASP A 58 6.23 -9.08 -18.82
N VAL A 59 6.38 -7.86 -18.29
CA VAL A 59 5.31 -6.83 -18.34
C VAL A 59 5.03 -6.40 -19.78
N GLY A 60 6.04 -6.39 -20.65
CA GLY A 60 5.89 -6.03 -22.06
C GLY A 60 4.96 -6.96 -22.82
N GLU A 61 4.88 -8.25 -22.43
CA GLU A 61 3.94 -9.21 -23.03
C GLU A 61 2.47 -8.84 -22.76
N LEU A 62 2.19 -8.05 -21.73
CA LEU A 62 0.85 -7.61 -21.39
C LEU A 62 0.24 -6.62 -22.40
N LYS A 63 1.05 -6.00 -23.24
CA LYS A 63 0.62 -4.97 -24.21
C LYS A 63 -0.47 -5.46 -25.18
N ASP A 64 -0.39 -6.72 -25.57
CA ASP A 64 -1.28 -7.28 -26.60
C ASP A 64 -2.65 -7.75 -26.05
N PHE A 65 -2.87 -7.65 -24.73
CA PHE A 65 -4.13 -8.07 -24.11
C PHE A 65 -5.24 -7.03 -24.13
N GLY A 66 -4.94 -5.78 -24.50
CA GLY A 66 -5.94 -4.69 -24.52
C GLY A 66 -6.51 -4.44 -23.13
N LEU A 67 -5.63 -4.21 -22.14
CA LEU A 67 -5.99 -4.09 -20.74
C LEU A 67 -6.59 -2.73 -20.43
N ASP A 68 -7.68 -2.74 -19.65
CA ASP A 68 -8.25 -1.54 -19.04
C ASP A 68 -7.47 -1.11 -17.80
N ALA A 69 -6.93 -2.06 -17.02
CA ALA A 69 -6.14 -1.74 -15.83
C ALA A 69 -5.11 -2.82 -15.49
N VAL A 70 -4.04 -2.40 -14.81
CA VAL A 70 -2.99 -3.28 -14.26
C VAL A 70 -2.92 -3.12 -12.73
N TYR A 71 -2.86 -4.25 -12.03
CA TYR A 71 -2.65 -4.34 -10.58
C TYR A 71 -1.22 -4.76 -10.28
N VAL A 72 -0.40 -3.86 -9.74
CA VAL A 72 0.99 -4.11 -9.35
C VAL A 72 1.02 -4.51 -7.87
N THR A 73 1.36 -5.76 -7.61
CA THR A 73 1.35 -6.39 -6.27
C THR A 73 2.67 -7.08 -5.93
N THR A 74 3.72 -6.61 -6.55
CA THR A 74 5.11 -7.08 -6.36
C THR A 74 5.73 -6.51 -5.07
N PRO A 75 6.95 -6.91 -4.70
CA PRO A 75 7.68 -6.23 -3.63
C PRO A 75 7.98 -4.77 -3.96
N ILE A 76 7.98 -3.90 -2.92
CA ILE A 76 8.13 -2.44 -3.00
C ILE A 76 9.26 -1.99 -3.93
N ALA A 77 10.43 -2.66 -3.84
CA ALA A 77 11.62 -2.31 -4.62
C ALA A 77 11.43 -2.41 -6.14
N SER A 78 10.39 -3.09 -6.61
CA SER A 78 10.08 -3.24 -8.04
C SER A 78 8.90 -2.40 -8.50
N HIS A 79 8.16 -1.73 -7.61
CA HIS A 79 6.98 -0.95 -7.97
C HIS A 79 7.29 0.11 -9.01
N PHE A 80 8.31 0.93 -8.75
CA PHE A 80 8.71 2.02 -9.66
C PHE A 80 8.98 1.53 -11.08
N ALA A 81 9.87 0.53 -11.22
CA ALA A 81 10.26 0.02 -12.53
C ALA A 81 9.05 -0.58 -13.28
N ILE A 82 8.24 -1.40 -12.58
CA ILE A 82 7.08 -2.05 -13.18
C ILE A 82 6.01 -1.03 -13.61
N VAL A 83 5.69 -0.05 -12.77
CA VAL A 83 4.69 0.98 -13.11
C VAL A 83 5.17 1.83 -14.27
N LYS A 84 6.47 2.17 -14.28
CA LYS A 84 7.10 2.89 -15.38
C LYS A 84 7.00 2.09 -16.68
N ASP A 85 7.33 0.80 -16.66
CA ASP A 85 7.22 -0.08 -17.83
C ASP A 85 5.76 -0.17 -18.33
N VAL A 86 4.77 -0.30 -17.43
CA VAL A 86 3.35 -0.31 -17.79
C VAL A 86 2.97 0.94 -18.60
N TYR A 87 3.45 2.11 -18.19
CA TYR A 87 3.19 3.37 -18.88
C TYR A 87 4.00 3.53 -20.16
N ASP A 88 5.31 3.32 -20.10
CA ASP A 88 6.22 3.56 -21.22
C ASP A 88 5.93 2.62 -22.41
N LEU A 89 5.49 1.39 -22.12
CA LEU A 89 5.09 0.40 -23.12
C LEU A 89 3.63 0.53 -23.56
N GLY A 90 2.85 1.41 -22.92
CA GLY A 90 1.44 1.62 -23.23
C GLY A 90 0.56 0.41 -22.92
N VAL A 91 0.90 -0.35 -21.87
CA VAL A 91 0.15 -1.55 -21.43
C VAL A 91 -1.24 -1.18 -20.92
N ALA A 92 -1.34 -0.18 -20.07
CA ALA A 92 -2.60 0.38 -19.58
C ALA A 92 -2.39 1.78 -19.01
N SER A 93 -3.43 2.62 -19.05
CA SER A 93 -3.42 3.94 -18.40
C SER A 93 -3.94 3.91 -16.95
N ASN A 94 -4.71 2.88 -16.59
CA ASN A 94 -5.23 2.74 -15.22
C ASN A 94 -4.38 1.75 -14.45
N VAL A 95 -3.83 2.20 -13.32
CA VAL A 95 -2.90 1.39 -12.54
C VAL A 95 -3.25 1.43 -11.05
N PHE A 96 -3.39 0.24 -10.47
CA PHE A 96 -3.39 0.05 -9.04
C PHE A 96 -2.00 -0.45 -8.61
N VAL A 97 -1.44 0.14 -7.57
CA VAL A 97 -0.15 -0.28 -6.99
C VAL A 97 -0.34 -0.57 -5.51
N GLU A 98 0.19 -1.70 -5.02
CA GLU A 98 0.27 -1.95 -3.59
C GLU A 98 1.11 -0.88 -2.87
N LYS A 99 0.80 -0.68 -1.61
CA LYS A 99 1.50 0.28 -0.75
C LYS A 99 2.94 -0.19 -0.40
N PRO A 100 3.85 0.75 -0.16
CA PRO A 100 3.86 2.14 -0.60
C PRO A 100 4.07 2.24 -2.11
N LEU A 101 3.73 3.38 -2.70
CA LEU A 101 3.82 3.60 -4.15
C LEU A 101 5.20 3.26 -4.73
N ALA A 102 6.26 3.64 -4.03
CA ALA A 102 7.64 3.46 -4.46
C ALA A 102 8.60 3.37 -3.26
N SER A 103 9.87 3.10 -3.49
CA SER A 103 10.88 2.94 -2.45
C SER A 103 11.34 4.26 -1.85
N ASN A 104 11.18 5.38 -2.56
CA ASN A 104 11.61 6.70 -2.13
C ASN A 104 10.78 7.82 -2.79
N TYR A 105 10.98 9.04 -2.31
CA TYR A 105 10.25 10.23 -2.77
C TYR A 105 10.46 10.49 -4.27
N TYR A 106 11.68 10.41 -4.78
CA TYR A 106 11.97 10.75 -6.18
C TYR A 106 11.29 9.81 -7.17
N GLU A 107 11.28 8.51 -6.87
CA GLU A 107 10.54 7.52 -7.63
C GLU A 107 9.03 7.81 -7.61
N ALA A 108 8.49 8.13 -6.43
CA ALA A 108 7.06 8.47 -6.29
C ALA A 108 6.70 9.74 -7.05
N GLU A 109 7.55 10.78 -7.01
CA GLU A 109 7.35 12.03 -7.73
C GLU A 109 7.38 11.82 -9.25
N GLU A 110 8.33 11.02 -9.76
CA GLU A 110 8.40 10.66 -11.19
C GLU A 110 7.11 9.93 -11.63
N LEU A 111 6.64 8.95 -10.88
CA LEU A 111 5.38 8.25 -11.18
C LEU A 111 4.18 9.20 -11.16
N CYS A 112 4.10 10.10 -10.19
CA CYS A 112 3.05 11.14 -10.16
C CYS A 112 3.12 12.06 -11.40
N GLY A 113 4.31 12.39 -11.86
CA GLY A 113 4.51 13.15 -13.11
C GLY A 113 4.03 12.39 -14.34
N LEU A 114 4.30 11.08 -14.42
CA LEU A 114 3.84 10.21 -15.50
C LEU A 114 2.30 10.12 -15.52
N THR A 115 1.66 9.86 -14.37
CA THR A 115 0.20 9.73 -14.29
C THR A 115 -0.53 11.02 -14.70
N ARG A 116 -0.01 12.20 -14.32
CA ARG A 116 -0.58 13.49 -14.73
C ARG A 116 -0.52 13.72 -16.24
N ARG A 117 0.52 13.21 -16.90
CA ARG A 117 0.69 13.37 -18.36
C ARG A 117 -0.14 12.37 -19.16
N LEU A 118 -0.24 11.14 -18.68
CA LEU A 118 -0.89 10.06 -19.41
C LEU A 118 -2.39 9.95 -19.12
N GLY A 119 -2.83 10.53 -18.01
CA GLY A 119 -4.21 10.39 -17.54
C GLY A 119 -4.51 9.00 -16.96
N GLY A 120 -5.80 8.66 -16.91
CA GLY A 120 -6.25 7.39 -16.32
C GLY A 120 -6.53 7.49 -14.82
N VAL A 121 -7.06 6.39 -14.27
CA VAL A 121 -7.35 6.24 -12.84
C VAL A 121 -6.18 5.54 -12.18
N ASN A 122 -5.57 6.20 -11.20
CA ASN A 122 -4.43 5.69 -10.48
C ASN A 122 -4.74 5.58 -8.99
N MET A 123 -4.36 4.47 -8.39
CA MET A 123 -4.67 4.19 -6.99
C MET A 123 -3.52 3.46 -6.30
N VAL A 124 -3.19 3.90 -5.09
CA VAL A 124 -2.27 3.17 -4.19
C VAL A 124 -3.07 2.39 -3.16
N GLY A 125 -2.64 1.18 -2.84
CA GLY A 125 -3.33 0.20 -2.01
C GLY A 125 -3.44 0.53 -0.51
N TYR A 126 -3.78 1.75 -0.15
CA TYR A 126 -4.03 2.16 1.23
C TYR A 126 -5.41 1.66 1.72
N MET A 127 -5.54 0.36 1.83
CA MET A 127 -6.80 -0.33 2.12
C MET A 127 -7.49 0.10 3.43
N ARG A 128 -6.75 0.66 4.39
CA ARG A 128 -7.28 1.08 5.69
C ARG A 128 -8.31 2.21 5.58
N ARG A 129 -8.22 3.07 4.58
CA ARG A 129 -9.24 4.09 4.28
C ARG A 129 -10.63 3.50 4.01
N PHE A 130 -10.69 2.23 3.57
CA PHE A 130 -11.93 1.52 3.25
C PHE A 130 -12.49 0.70 4.41
N SER A 131 -11.78 0.62 5.53
CA SER A 131 -12.27 -0.03 6.76
C SER A 131 -13.51 0.69 7.28
N VAL A 132 -14.54 -0.06 7.62
CA VAL A 132 -15.81 0.47 8.15
C VAL A 132 -15.58 1.38 9.35
N THR A 133 -14.69 1.00 10.25
CA THR A 133 -14.37 1.76 11.46
C THR A 133 -13.77 3.13 11.12
N PHE A 134 -12.75 3.17 10.24
CA PHE A 134 -12.10 4.43 9.87
C PHE A 134 -13.01 5.31 9.02
N LYS A 135 -13.79 4.73 8.11
CA LYS A 135 -14.80 5.48 7.34
C LYS A 135 -15.83 6.13 8.25
N LYS A 136 -16.33 5.38 9.25
CA LYS A 136 -17.32 5.91 10.20
C LYS A 136 -16.72 6.99 11.09
N ALA A 137 -15.51 6.80 11.60
CA ALA A 137 -14.80 7.83 12.37
C ALA A 137 -14.59 9.12 11.56
N LYS A 138 -14.15 9.01 10.29
CA LYS A 138 -13.98 10.17 9.41
C LYS A 138 -15.32 10.88 9.11
N GLU A 139 -16.39 10.12 8.92
CA GLU A 139 -17.74 10.69 8.75
C GLU A 139 -18.16 11.51 9.98
N LEU A 140 -18.00 10.95 11.19
CA LEU A 140 -18.37 11.63 12.44
C LEU A 140 -17.54 12.89 12.67
N LEU A 141 -16.24 12.85 12.38
CA LEU A 141 -15.35 14.00 12.43
C LEU A 141 -15.79 15.09 11.46
N ASN A 142 -15.98 14.74 10.19
CA ASN A 142 -16.38 15.71 9.15
C ASN A 142 -17.74 16.36 9.41
N ARG A 143 -18.63 15.68 10.15
CA ARG A 143 -19.94 16.22 10.56
C ARG A 143 -19.89 17.02 11.85
N GLY A 144 -18.72 17.15 12.48
CA GLY A 144 -18.56 17.84 13.76
C GLY A 144 -19.23 17.15 14.95
N VAL A 145 -19.70 15.89 14.78
CA VAL A 145 -20.45 15.15 15.83
C VAL A 145 -19.60 14.90 17.07
N ILE A 146 -18.30 14.68 16.86
CA ILE A 146 -17.34 14.41 17.94
C ILE A 146 -16.53 15.65 18.35
N GLY A 147 -16.88 16.84 17.87
CA GLY A 147 -16.17 18.09 18.14
C GLY A 147 -14.89 18.26 17.31
N GLU A 148 -14.17 19.36 17.60
CA GLU A 148 -12.92 19.69 16.90
C GLU A 148 -11.73 18.89 17.47
N PRO A 149 -10.81 18.41 16.60
CA PRO A 149 -9.61 17.74 17.04
C PRO A 149 -8.71 18.65 17.91
N ALA A 150 -8.35 18.20 19.10
CA ALA A 150 -7.36 18.87 19.94
C ALA A 150 -5.95 18.29 19.73
N SER A 151 -5.87 16.99 19.55
CA SER A 151 -4.64 16.29 19.20
C SER A 151 -4.94 14.89 18.65
N PHE A 152 -3.95 14.26 18.02
CA PHE A 152 -4.08 12.89 17.56
C PHE A 152 -2.82 12.06 17.82
N SER A 153 -2.98 10.73 17.85
CA SER A 153 -1.87 9.79 17.83
C SER A 153 -2.19 8.66 16.84
N ALA A 154 -1.31 8.46 15.87
CA ALA A 154 -1.40 7.35 14.95
C ALA A 154 -0.25 6.37 15.21
N TYR A 155 -0.56 5.07 15.26
CA TYR A 155 0.44 4.06 15.57
C TYR A 155 0.27 2.81 14.73
N ALA A 156 1.40 2.14 14.47
CA ALA A 156 1.43 0.83 13.83
C ALA A 156 2.50 -0.04 14.49
N TYR A 157 2.10 -1.21 14.96
CA TYR A 157 2.97 -2.21 15.57
C TYR A 157 2.78 -3.55 14.87
N SER A 158 3.87 -4.29 14.64
CA SER A 158 3.80 -5.66 14.13
C SER A 158 4.89 -6.53 14.73
N SER A 159 4.51 -7.75 15.06
CA SER A 159 5.46 -8.81 15.42
C SER A 159 6.07 -9.51 14.21
N ASP A 160 5.67 -9.21 13.00
CA ASP A 160 6.21 -9.81 11.77
C ASP A 160 7.70 -9.51 11.59
N PHE A 161 8.21 -8.49 12.29
CA PHE A 161 9.63 -8.16 12.38
C PHE A 161 10.36 -8.93 13.49
N PHE A 162 9.65 -9.76 14.27
CA PHE A 162 10.21 -10.59 15.33
C PHE A 162 10.79 -11.87 14.76
N GLY A 163 12.01 -12.24 15.15
CA GLY A 163 12.60 -13.52 14.79
C GLY A 163 13.04 -13.62 13.33
N ILE A 164 13.31 -12.50 12.70
CA ILE A 164 13.97 -12.50 11.40
C ILE A 164 15.37 -13.10 11.63
N ASP A 165 15.48 -14.38 11.36
CA ASP A 165 16.75 -15.05 11.27
C ASP A 165 17.58 -14.34 10.19
N LYS A 166 18.73 -13.78 10.59
CA LYS A 166 19.67 -13.13 9.66
C LYS A 166 20.09 -14.04 8.49
N ASN A 167 19.86 -15.34 8.63
CA ASN A 167 20.13 -16.35 7.63
C ASN A 167 18.91 -16.77 6.79
N SER A 168 17.72 -16.24 7.07
CA SER A 168 16.53 -16.57 6.30
C SER A 168 16.57 -15.91 4.92
N LYS A 169 16.72 -16.73 3.88
CA LYS A 169 16.66 -16.29 2.47
C LYS A 169 15.28 -15.74 2.06
N PHE A 170 14.26 -15.90 2.89
CA PHE A 170 12.86 -15.55 2.58
C PHE A 170 12.39 -14.24 3.20
N HIS A 171 13.10 -13.71 4.20
CA HIS A 171 12.73 -12.45 4.86
C HIS A 171 13.98 -11.61 5.07
N THR A 172 14.44 -10.95 4.02
CA THR A 172 15.36 -9.84 4.20
C THR A 172 14.54 -8.61 4.53
N PRO A 173 14.67 -8.01 5.73
CA PRO A 173 14.07 -6.73 6.03
C PRO A 173 14.84 -5.63 5.30
N LYS A 174 14.69 -5.57 3.99
CA LYS A 174 15.22 -4.46 3.17
C LYS A 174 14.37 -3.20 3.32
N VAL A 175 13.21 -3.34 3.98
CA VAL A 175 12.25 -2.26 4.18
C VAL A 175 11.98 -2.17 5.67
N GLY A 176 12.31 -1.03 6.28
CA GLY A 176 12.10 -0.80 7.71
C GLY A 176 10.63 -0.63 8.08
N VAL A 177 10.37 -0.59 9.39
CA VAL A 177 9.02 -0.49 9.96
C VAL A 177 8.26 0.76 9.48
N LEU A 178 8.98 1.85 9.25
CA LEU A 178 8.38 3.10 8.76
C LEU A 178 7.75 2.93 7.38
N ARG A 179 8.45 2.30 6.44
CA ARG A 179 7.94 2.12 5.07
C ARG A 179 6.88 1.04 4.97
N ASP A 180 7.03 -0.06 5.69
CA ASP A 180 6.10 -1.18 5.56
C ASP A 180 4.83 -1.00 6.39
N LEU A 181 4.97 -0.59 7.66
CA LEU A 181 3.85 -0.40 8.58
C LEU A 181 3.43 1.07 8.71
N GLY A 182 4.42 1.94 8.89
CA GLY A 182 4.21 3.35 9.15
C GLY A 182 3.45 4.05 8.04
N CYS A 183 3.66 3.66 6.79
CA CYS A 183 2.94 4.22 5.65
C CYS A 183 1.41 4.15 5.79
N HIS A 184 0.86 3.11 6.43
CA HIS A 184 -0.58 3.01 6.68
C HIS A 184 -1.09 4.01 7.72
N ALA A 185 -0.33 4.21 8.79
CA ALA A 185 -0.72 5.15 9.85
C ALA A 185 -0.52 6.60 9.40
N ILE A 186 0.56 6.87 8.65
CA ILE A 186 0.79 8.18 8.01
C ILE A 186 -0.34 8.49 7.04
N ASP A 187 -0.70 7.55 6.18
CA ASP A 187 -1.82 7.71 5.23
C ASP A 187 -3.14 8.02 5.92
N LEU A 188 -3.45 7.31 7.02
CA LEU A 188 -4.64 7.61 7.82
C LEU A 188 -4.56 8.99 8.46
N ALA A 189 -3.43 9.38 9.03
CA ALA A 189 -3.25 10.70 9.64
C ALA A 189 -3.47 11.82 8.60
N LEU A 190 -2.85 11.71 7.44
CA LEU A 190 -3.06 12.63 6.32
C LEU A 190 -4.52 12.67 5.86
N TRP A 191 -5.18 11.51 5.78
CA TRP A 191 -6.58 11.44 5.37
C TRP A 191 -7.53 12.07 6.40
N PHE A 192 -7.24 11.94 7.71
CA PHE A 192 -8.08 12.49 8.77
C PHE A 192 -7.85 13.98 8.99
N PHE A 193 -6.59 14.44 8.95
CA PHE A 193 -6.20 15.76 9.44
C PHE A 193 -5.56 16.66 8.37
N GLY A 194 -5.39 16.17 7.13
CA GLY A 194 -4.69 16.92 6.08
C GLY A 194 -3.16 16.87 6.26
N ASP A 195 -2.48 17.78 5.60
CA ASP A 195 -1.02 17.87 5.62
C ASP A 195 -0.51 18.30 7.00
N PHE A 196 0.67 17.83 7.34
CA PHE A 196 1.34 18.16 8.60
C PHE A 196 2.84 18.29 8.43
N LYS A 197 3.48 19.05 9.31
CA LYS A 197 4.93 19.24 9.37
C LYS A 197 5.51 18.42 10.52
N VAL A 198 6.64 17.80 10.27
CA VAL A 198 7.41 17.11 11.30
C VAL A 198 8.14 18.15 12.15
N LYS A 199 7.88 18.17 13.46
CA LYS A 199 8.54 19.04 14.44
C LYS A 199 9.74 18.35 15.08
N ASN A 200 9.60 17.05 15.36
CA ASN A 200 10.65 16.24 15.97
C ASN A 200 10.59 14.82 15.41
N ALA A 201 11.74 14.15 15.31
CA ALA A 201 11.84 12.78 14.84
C ALA A 201 12.89 12.01 15.64
N LYS A 202 12.53 10.78 16.03
CA LYS A 202 13.45 9.80 16.58
C LYS A 202 13.31 8.50 15.82
N ILE A 203 14.40 8.02 15.24
CA ILE A 203 14.43 6.79 14.44
C ILE A 203 15.55 5.92 14.98
N ASP A 204 15.21 4.70 15.40
CA ASP A 204 16.16 3.74 15.94
C ASP A 204 16.25 2.50 15.04
N SER A 205 17.46 2.06 14.76
CA SER A 205 17.73 0.81 14.05
C SER A 205 17.89 -0.32 15.07
N LEU A 206 16.90 -1.19 15.18
CA LEU A 206 16.96 -2.36 16.07
C LEU A 206 17.58 -3.59 15.38
N PHE A 207 17.71 -3.57 14.06
CA PHE A 207 18.02 -4.75 13.25
C PHE A 207 19.30 -4.63 12.42
N GLY A 208 20.14 -3.62 12.68
CA GLY A 208 21.39 -3.38 11.98
C GLY A 208 21.27 -2.33 10.87
N GLU A 209 22.35 -2.10 10.13
CA GLU A 209 22.43 -1.04 9.13
C GLU A 209 21.36 -1.17 8.04
N GLY A 210 20.63 -0.10 7.79
CA GLY A 210 19.76 0.08 6.64
C GLY A 210 18.27 -0.21 6.83
N SER A 211 17.82 -0.67 8.03
CA SER A 211 16.39 -0.81 8.31
C SER A 211 16.05 -0.29 9.71
N GLU A 212 15.11 0.62 9.78
CA GLU A 212 14.58 1.13 11.01
C GLU A 212 13.67 0.09 11.71
N GLY A 213 13.90 -0.13 13.00
CA GLY A 213 13.10 -1.01 13.86
C GLY A 213 12.04 -0.27 14.64
N SER A 214 12.25 1.03 14.89
CA SER A 214 11.25 1.93 15.46
C SER A 214 11.40 3.33 14.92
N ALA A 215 10.28 4.07 14.89
CA ALA A 215 10.26 5.48 14.55
C ALA A 215 9.16 6.20 15.33
N PHE A 216 9.48 7.39 15.79
CA PHE A 216 8.57 8.30 16.49
C PHE A 216 8.69 9.69 15.87
N PHE A 217 7.54 10.33 15.63
CA PHE A 217 7.48 11.69 15.10
C PHE A 217 6.47 12.50 15.90
N GLU A 218 6.85 13.74 16.24
CA GLU A 218 5.92 14.79 16.64
C GLU A 218 5.61 15.62 15.40
N VAL A 219 4.33 15.84 15.16
CA VAL A 219 3.83 16.52 13.96
C VAL A 219 2.83 17.60 14.34
N GLU A 220 2.61 18.54 13.43
CA GLU A 220 1.62 19.59 13.59
C GLU A 220 0.98 19.85 12.22
N THR A 221 -0.35 19.85 12.18
CA THR A 221 -1.12 20.20 10.98
C THR A 221 -1.03 21.69 10.69
N ASP A 222 -1.40 22.10 9.49
CA ASP A 222 -1.43 23.51 9.14
C ASP A 222 -2.46 24.30 9.98
N ASP A 223 -3.49 23.63 10.50
CA ASP A 223 -4.50 24.21 11.42
C ASP A 223 -4.04 24.22 12.89
N GLY A 224 -2.79 23.81 13.17
CA GLY A 224 -2.20 23.84 14.52
C GLY A 224 -2.56 22.65 15.43
N VAL A 225 -3.17 21.60 14.89
CA VAL A 225 -3.46 20.38 15.66
C VAL A 225 -2.18 19.56 15.83
N GLY A 226 -1.73 19.40 17.07
CA GLY A 226 -0.55 18.57 17.40
C GLY A 226 -0.85 17.09 17.27
N GLY A 227 0.13 16.32 16.78
CA GLY A 227 0.00 14.88 16.65
C GLY A 227 1.29 14.12 16.94
N SER A 228 1.15 12.83 17.18
CA SER A 228 2.26 11.89 17.28
C SER A 228 2.07 10.69 16.36
N LEU A 229 3.16 10.28 15.71
CA LEU A 229 3.20 9.07 14.88
C LEU A 229 4.21 8.10 15.50
N MET A 230 3.81 6.85 15.72
CA MET A 230 4.61 5.87 16.42
C MET A 230 4.60 4.51 15.71
N PHE A 231 5.78 4.04 15.34
CA PHE A 231 5.96 2.79 14.61
C PHE A 231 6.99 1.91 15.31
N HIS A 232 6.67 0.64 15.48
CA HIS A 232 7.58 -0.29 16.16
C HIS A 232 7.45 -1.70 15.60
N GLY A 233 8.60 -2.29 15.22
CA GLY A 233 8.68 -3.64 14.68
C GLY A 233 8.67 -4.74 15.75
N VAL A 234 8.67 -4.37 17.04
CA VAL A 234 8.69 -5.31 18.17
C VAL A 234 7.65 -4.89 19.18
N TRP A 235 6.72 -5.78 19.51
CA TRP A 235 5.82 -5.59 20.64
C TRP A 235 5.88 -6.80 21.56
N MET A 236 6.19 -6.55 22.84
CA MET A 236 6.22 -7.63 23.84
C MET A 236 4.78 -8.02 24.17
N GLY A 237 4.33 -9.16 23.67
CA GLY A 237 3.14 -9.77 24.26
C GLY A 237 2.20 -10.48 23.34
N ILE A 238 1.96 -10.38 22.13
CA ILE A 238 1.14 -11.28 21.28
C ILE A 238 1.46 -10.97 19.81
N ALA A 239 1.65 -11.99 19.00
CA ALA A 239 1.82 -11.87 17.55
C ALA A 239 0.58 -11.23 16.89
N CYS A 240 0.57 -9.91 16.74
CA CYS A 240 -0.57 -9.18 16.22
C CYS A 240 -0.11 -7.89 15.53
N LEU A 241 -0.60 -7.67 14.33
CA LEU A 241 -0.56 -6.35 13.71
C LEU A 241 -1.56 -5.45 14.44
N ARG A 242 -1.10 -4.36 15.03
CA ARG A 242 -1.95 -3.31 15.58
C ARG A 242 -1.71 -2.00 14.82
N LEU A 243 -2.78 -1.47 14.29
CA LEU A 243 -2.85 -0.15 13.70
C LEU A 243 -4.00 0.59 14.37
N GLY A 244 -3.76 1.80 14.83
CA GLY A 244 -4.79 2.61 15.46
C GLY A 244 -4.59 4.09 15.27
N LEU A 245 -5.66 4.80 15.47
CA LEU A 245 -5.73 6.24 15.52
C LEU A 245 -6.47 6.62 16.80
N LEU A 246 -5.82 7.34 17.67
CA LEU A 246 -6.43 7.90 18.88
C LEU A 246 -6.63 9.40 18.64
N LEU A 247 -7.85 9.86 18.87
CA LEU A 247 -8.26 11.25 18.71
C LEU A 247 -8.64 11.82 20.08
N ARG A 248 -8.07 12.95 20.44
CA ARG A 248 -8.52 13.76 21.55
C ARG A 248 -9.28 14.97 21.00
N VAL A 249 -10.47 15.21 21.47
CA VAL A 249 -11.34 16.31 21.03
C VAL A 249 -11.53 17.35 22.15
N LEU A 250 -11.77 18.59 21.77
CA LEU A 250 -12.13 19.66 22.70
C LEU A 250 -13.63 19.59 23.00
N GLY A 251 -13.98 19.64 24.28
CA GLY A 251 -15.36 19.86 24.71
C GLY A 251 -16.25 18.61 24.90
N VAL A 252 -15.70 17.41 24.89
CA VAL A 252 -16.40 16.21 25.36
C VAL A 252 -15.90 15.88 26.76
N LEU A 253 -16.62 16.33 27.79
CA LEU A 253 -16.59 15.82 29.16
C LEU A 253 -17.66 14.73 29.29
#